data_bb9bb2164f7d1ccddc16edfae01bad68
#
_entry.id   bb9bb2164f7d1ccddc16edfae01bad68
#
_cell.length_a   1.000
_cell.length_b   1.000
_cell.length_c   1.000
_cell.angle_alpha   90.00
_cell.angle_beta   90.00
_cell.angle_gamma   90.00
#
_symmetry.space_group_name_H-M   'P 1'
#
loop_
_entity.id
_entity.type
_entity.pdbx_description
1 polymer ?
#
loop_
_entity_poly.entity_id
_entity_poly.type
_entity_poly.pdbx_seq_one_letter_code
_entity_poly.pdbx_strand_id
1 'polypeptide(L)'
;MSGGEKTAIAVTRREVLAGTTALALTGITTAAHAQTSQPMAPVTAKGAVFEDADRSAKRGPSSRGIPDVMVSNGRDVVKTGADGSWSLLPEGTPQSLGLRFAGIAPTGSLPDSIDFPLRKQDEPTAFNVVLFTDTQPESLAEVGYIRDDVVAQTAGVAAAFGITHGDVMFDDLSFYARYNNIVGTIGLPWYNCCGNHDMNLEAPDNTHSRDTFQRTFGARYHAFQYGGTTFFILDNVEYLGTDPSKPNGFGKYRGRFGADQLTFVRNVLANVPRDSLVVVSHHIPLKTNQGTDPAIANIDNRDFLAAISTHTHTVSFSGHTHTNEHWYLGADDGYTAGGTHHHHVLAAVSGSWWSGPFDERGIPIALESDGSPNGFHILSVDGNRYTTTLVPARDPSKSQMRIVLDSQLHRADPEVLKDFHTGTLLTGPIARSATGSTRVVVNLFDGGPKSKVSMALGQDNKPMEMKRVIRRDPFVDEVYARNMDTKKPWVNSDPSTHIWQATLPANLPEGAYRVTVTATDEFGRSHADWMVLEVTG
;
A
#
# COMPACT_ATOMS: atom_id res chain seq x y z
N MET A 1 4.26 -28.71 -54.82
CA MET A 1 2.88 -28.44 -55.26
C MET A 1 2.15 -27.70 -54.18
N SER A 2 1.69 -26.52 -54.53
CA SER A 2 0.71 -25.58 -53.94
C SER A 2 0.87 -25.29 -52.42
N GLY A 3 1.26 -24.15 -51.93
CA GLY A 3 0.92 -22.81 -52.37
C GLY A 3 -0.37 -22.35 -51.69
N GLY A 4 -0.22 -21.70 -50.52
CA GLY A 4 -1.34 -21.13 -49.81
C GLY A 4 -0.84 -19.91 -48.99
N GLU A 5 -0.76 -18.76 -49.66
CA GLU A 5 -0.56 -17.47 -49.03
C GLU A 5 -1.74 -17.13 -48.11
N LYS A 6 -1.46 -16.79 -46.89
CA LYS A 6 -2.40 -16.09 -45.99
C LYS A 6 -2.06 -14.61 -45.98
N THR A 7 -2.83 -13.85 -46.69
CA THR A 7 -2.83 -12.38 -46.72
C THR A 7 -3.31 -11.83 -45.38
N ALA A 8 -2.43 -11.16 -44.67
CA ALA A 8 -2.76 -10.37 -43.48
C ALA A 8 -3.32 -9.02 -43.94
N ILE A 9 -4.56 -8.71 -43.59
CA ILE A 9 -5.17 -7.39 -43.81
C ILE A 9 -4.81 -6.53 -42.62
N ALA A 10 -3.87 -5.59 -42.81
CA ALA A 10 -3.59 -4.49 -41.91
C ALA A 10 -4.65 -3.38 -42.17
N VAL A 11 -5.47 -3.09 -41.18
CA VAL A 11 -6.37 -1.91 -41.21
C VAL A 11 -5.64 -0.75 -40.55
N THR A 12 -5.13 0.16 -41.38
CA THR A 12 -4.59 1.45 -40.96
C THR A 12 -5.75 2.45 -40.74
N ARG A 13 -5.80 3.02 -39.54
CA ARG A 13 -6.64 4.21 -39.25
C ARG A 13 -6.07 5.43 -39.96
N ARG A 14 -6.59 5.76 -41.15
CA ARG A 14 -6.57 7.11 -41.77
C ARG A 14 -7.47 7.06 -42.97
N GLU A 15 -8.57 7.78 -42.83
CA GLU A 15 -9.35 8.44 -43.89
C GLU A 15 -10.82 8.55 -43.50
N VAL A 16 -11.16 9.65 -42.83
CA VAL A 16 -12.44 10.35 -42.98
C VAL A 16 -12.21 11.79 -42.52
N LEU A 17 -11.87 12.66 -43.44
CA LEU A 17 -12.08 14.11 -43.35
C LEU A 17 -11.83 14.74 -44.72
N ALA A 18 -12.87 14.84 -45.52
CA ALA A 18 -12.99 15.88 -46.56
C ALA A 18 -14.45 15.97 -46.98
N GLY A 19 -15.09 17.01 -46.50
CA GLY A 19 -16.43 17.42 -46.94
C GLY A 19 -16.64 18.88 -46.60
N THR A 20 -15.99 19.75 -47.37
CA THR A 20 -16.23 21.20 -47.33
C THR A 20 -17.54 21.53 -48.00
N THR A 21 -18.49 22.10 -47.27
CA THR A 21 -19.59 22.89 -47.85
C THR A 21 -19.55 24.28 -47.24
N ALA A 22 -19.17 25.24 -48.07
CA ALA A 22 -19.26 26.66 -47.81
C ALA A 22 -20.74 27.10 -47.76
N LEU A 23 -21.17 27.70 -46.65
CA LEU A 23 -22.42 28.46 -46.60
C LEU A 23 -22.11 29.91 -46.25
N ALA A 24 -22.67 30.77 -47.07
CA ALA A 24 -22.49 32.20 -47.05
C ALA A 24 -23.03 32.84 -45.77
N LEU A 25 -22.25 33.75 -45.20
CA LEU A 25 -22.65 34.63 -44.11
C LEU A 25 -23.56 35.74 -44.66
N THR A 26 -24.83 35.71 -44.27
CA THR A 26 -25.69 36.91 -44.25
C THR A 26 -25.72 37.42 -42.81
N GLY A 27 -25.23 38.64 -42.60
CA GLY A 27 -25.17 39.29 -41.31
C GLY A 27 -26.57 39.57 -40.75
N ILE A 28 -26.80 39.10 -39.52
CA ILE A 28 -27.84 39.59 -38.64
C ILE A 28 -27.13 40.05 -37.36
N THR A 29 -27.09 41.37 -37.18
CA THR A 29 -26.66 41.99 -35.91
C THR A 29 -27.78 41.79 -34.89
N THR A 30 -27.66 40.75 -34.07
CA THR A 30 -28.47 40.64 -32.84
C THR A 30 -27.69 41.28 -31.70
N ALA A 31 -28.26 42.32 -31.11
CA ALA A 31 -27.77 42.91 -29.86
C ALA A 31 -27.69 41.85 -28.76
N ALA A 32 -26.47 41.53 -28.34
CA ALA A 32 -26.26 40.66 -27.18
C ALA A 32 -26.78 41.39 -25.92
N HIS A 33 -27.97 41.01 -25.47
CA HIS A 33 -28.37 41.27 -24.10
C HIS A 33 -27.45 40.44 -23.20
N ALA A 34 -26.54 41.09 -22.54
CA ALA A 34 -25.82 40.49 -21.43
C ALA A 34 -26.86 40.15 -20.35
N GLN A 35 -27.36 38.91 -20.35
CA GLN A 35 -28.02 38.36 -19.17
C GLN A 35 -26.96 38.28 -18.07
N THR A 36 -27.04 39.23 -17.11
CA THR A 36 -26.40 39.11 -15.83
C THR A 36 -26.97 37.84 -15.19
N SER A 37 -26.23 36.73 -15.26
CA SER A 37 -26.54 35.53 -14.49
C SER A 37 -26.51 35.93 -13.03
N GLN A 38 -27.66 35.96 -12.38
CA GLN A 38 -27.74 36.06 -10.92
C GLN A 38 -26.92 34.87 -10.38
N PRO A 39 -26.10 35.08 -9.33
CA PRO A 39 -25.42 33.97 -8.68
C PRO A 39 -26.47 32.96 -8.23
N MET A 40 -26.43 31.76 -8.78
CA MET A 40 -27.28 30.66 -8.34
C MET A 40 -27.07 30.47 -6.85
N ALA A 41 -28.18 30.44 -6.08
CA ALA A 41 -28.12 30.13 -4.66
C ALA A 41 -27.34 28.80 -4.45
N PRO A 42 -26.49 28.71 -3.44
CA PRO A 42 -25.73 27.50 -3.19
C PRO A 42 -26.67 26.30 -3.03
N VAL A 43 -26.47 25.25 -3.82
CA VAL A 43 -27.29 24.04 -3.76
C VAL A 43 -26.86 23.25 -2.52
N THR A 44 -27.74 23.12 -1.54
CA THR A 44 -27.52 22.33 -0.33
C THR A 44 -27.80 20.87 -0.61
N ALA A 45 -26.79 19.98 -0.41
CA ALA A 45 -27.02 18.55 -0.37
C ALA A 45 -27.68 18.16 0.96
N LYS A 46 -28.68 17.28 0.90
CA LYS A 46 -29.41 16.79 2.07
C LYS A 46 -29.85 15.35 1.88
N GLY A 47 -30.17 14.70 2.99
CA GLY A 47 -30.68 13.34 2.98
C GLY A 47 -30.85 12.79 4.38
N ALA A 48 -30.88 11.48 4.51
CA ALA A 48 -30.94 10.82 5.79
C ALA A 48 -30.06 9.58 5.85
N VAL A 49 -29.56 9.28 7.04
CA VAL A 49 -29.00 7.98 7.38
C VAL A 49 -30.07 7.18 8.08
N PHE A 50 -30.38 5.99 7.62
CA PHE A 50 -31.48 5.18 8.12
C PHE A 50 -31.11 3.71 8.35
N GLU A 51 -31.83 3.06 9.25
CA GLU A 51 -31.67 1.62 9.51
C GLU A 51 -32.31 0.81 8.38
N ASP A 52 -31.52 0.05 7.65
CA ASP A 52 -31.93 -0.82 6.56
C ASP A 52 -32.23 -2.24 7.08
N ALA A 53 -33.30 -2.37 7.86
CA ALA A 53 -33.66 -3.61 8.52
C ALA A 53 -34.11 -4.72 7.55
N ASP A 54 -34.69 -4.36 6.41
CA ASP A 54 -35.21 -5.27 5.38
C ASP A 54 -34.20 -5.57 4.26
N ARG A 55 -33.02 -4.98 4.31
CA ARG A 55 -31.93 -5.12 3.31
C ARG A 55 -32.32 -4.67 1.91
N SER A 56 -33.26 -3.76 1.80
CA SER A 56 -33.71 -3.23 0.51
C SER A 56 -32.82 -2.10 -0.02
N ALA A 57 -31.98 -1.51 0.83
CA ALA A 57 -31.22 -0.28 0.59
C ALA A 57 -32.10 0.92 0.18
N LYS A 58 -33.41 0.85 0.45
CA LYS A 58 -34.38 1.90 0.09
C LYS A 58 -35.04 2.43 1.35
N ARG A 59 -35.04 3.76 1.51
CA ARG A 59 -35.76 4.42 2.59
C ARG A 59 -37.27 4.36 2.34
N GLY A 60 -37.99 3.72 3.25
CA GLY A 60 -39.46 3.69 3.27
C GLY A 60 -40.04 4.62 4.33
N PRO A 61 -41.39 4.77 4.37
CA PRO A 61 -42.05 5.61 5.37
C PRO A 61 -41.82 5.17 6.83
N SER A 62 -41.52 3.88 7.05
CA SER A 62 -41.25 3.28 8.37
C SER A 62 -39.75 3.16 8.69
N SER A 63 -38.86 3.59 7.82
CA SER A 63 -37.42 3.51 8.05
C SER A 63 -37.03 4.42 9.20
N ARG A 64 -36.40 3.83 10.22
CA ARG A 64 -35.90 4.57 11.38
C ARG A 64 -34.63 5.33 11.01
N GLY A 65 -34.59 6.63 11.25
CA GLY A 65 -33.36 7.43 11.12
C GLY A 65 -32.34 7.08 12.20
N ILE A 66 -31.06 7.21 11.86
CA ILE A 66 -29.94 6.95 12.79
C ILE A 66 -29.27 8.28 13.12
N PRO A 67 -29.30 8.72 14.40
CA PRO A 67 -28.67 9.96 14.85
C PRO A 67 -27.16 9.81 14.99
N ASP A 68 -26.46 10.96 15.08
CA ASP A 68 -25.04 11.10 15.39
C ASP A 68 -24.08 10.42 14.40
N VAL A 69 -24.55 10.05 13.21
CA VAL A 69 -23.70 9.53 12.13
C VAL A 69 -23.02 10.67 11.41
N MET A 70 -21.71 10.58 11.24
CA MET A 70 -20.94 11.56 10.46
C MET A 70 -21.21 11.40 8.96
N VAL A 71 -21.54 12.52 8.30
CA VAL A 71 -21.71 12.63 6.85
C VAL A 71 -20.78 13.71 6.34
N SER A 72 -20.07 13.44 5.24
CA SER A 72 -19.08 14.36 4.68
C SER A 72 -19.22 14.50 3.17
N ASN A 73 -18.82 15.67 2.66
CA ASN A 73 -18.60 15.95 1.24
C ASN A 73 -17.13 15.76 0.80
N GLY A 74 -16.29 15.18 1.66
CA GLY A 74 -14.84 15.02 1.46
C GLY A 74 -14.01 16.17 2.05
N ARG A 75 -14.64 17.19 2.69
CA ARG A 75 -13.99 18.29 3.42
C ARG A 75 -14.73 18.60 4.71
N ASP A 76 -15.99 18.96 4.59
CA ASP A 76 -16.84 19.32 5.72
C ASP A 76 -17.55 18.08 6.25
N VAL A 77 -17.81 18.07 7.56
CA VAL A 77 -18.44 16.96 8.27
C VAL A 77 -19.59 17.48 9.12
N VAL A 78 -20.74 16.84 9.00
CA VAL A 78 -21.91 17.08 9.86
C VAL A 78 -22.34 15.77 10.51
N LYS A 79 -23.05 15.89 11.64
CA LYS A 79 -23.72 14.73 12.27
C LYS A 79 -25.20 14.74 11.93
N THR A 80 -25.77 13.56 11.75
CA THR A 80 -27.20 13.41 11.55
C THR A 80 -27.99 13.82 12.78
N GLY A 81 -29.16 14.44 12.57
CA GLY A 81 -30.13 14.78 13.60
C GLY A 81 -30.79 13.56 14.23
N ALA A 82 -31.68 13.77 15.20
CA ALA A 82 -32.40 12.70 15.91
C ALA A 82 -33.25 11.82 14.98
N ASP A 83 -33.69 12.34 13.85
CA ASP A 83 -34.44 11.66 12.79
C ASP A 83 -33.57 11.08 11.66
N GLY A 84 -32.24 11.12 11.85
CA GLY A 84 -31.27 10.68 10.86
C GLY A 84 -31.02 11.67 9.73
N SER A 85 -31.68 12.83 9.71
CA SER A 85 -31.52 13.84 8.66
C SER A 85 -30.16 14.53 8.73
N TRP A 86 -29.64 14.92 7.57
CA TRP A 86 -28.42 15.69 7.43
C TRP A 86 -28.53 16.73 6.31
N SER A 87 -27.74 17.77 6.40
CA SER A 87 -27.61 18.79 5.36
C SER A 87 -26.21 19.37 5.38
N LEU A 88 -25.57 19.44 4.20
CA LEU A 88 -24.26 20.02 3.99
C LEU A 88 -24.36 21.18 3.00
N LEU A 89 -23.84 22.33 3.41
CA LEU A 89 -23.64 23.46 2.50
C LEU A 89 -22.35 23.21 1.72
N PRO A 90 -22.38 23.21 0.39
CA PRO A 90 -21.15 23.15 -0.38
C PRO A 90 -20.41 24.49 -0.22
N GLU A 91 -19.25 24.47 0.40
CA GLU A 91 -18.27 25.52 0.18
C GLU A 91 -17.57 25.24 -1.14
N GLY A 92 -17.76 26.10 -2.13
CA GLY A 92 -17.21 25.92 -3.46
C GLY A 92 -18.23 25.44 -4.47
N THR A 93 -17.78 25.18 -5.66
CA THR A 93 -18.66 24.80 -6.76
C THR A 93 -19.43 23.51 -6.46
N PRO A 94 -20.62 23.29 -7.07
CA PRO A 94 -21.41 22.07 -6.95
C PRO A 94 -20.62 20.79 -7.29
N GLN A 95 -19.44 20.95 -7.77
CA GLN A 95 -18.48 19.90 -8.14
C GLN A 95 -17.83 19.19 -6.95
N SER A 96 -17.85 19.78 -5.75
CA SER A 96 -17.27 19.20 -4.52
C SER A 96 -18.20 18.20 -3.81
N LEU A 97 -19.42 18.06 -4.26
CA LEU A 97 -20.41 17.14 -3.68
C LEU A 97 -20.31 15.76 -4.31
N GLY A 98 -19.22 15.08 -4.14
CA GLY A 98 -19.03 13.62 -4.15
C GLY A 98 -19.73 12.72 -5.17
N LEU A 99 -20.67 13.20 -5.97
CA LEU A 99 -21.37 12.46 -7.01
C LEU A 99 -20.67 12.56 -8.37
N ARG A 100 -19.38 12.84 -8.39
CA ARG A 100 -18.59 12.69 -9.60
C ARG A 100 -18.21 11.23 -9.75
N PHE A 101 -19.00 10.54 -10.55
CA PHE A 101 -18.49 9.35 -11.19
C PHE A 101 -17.51 9.80 -12.26
N ALA A 102 -16.33 9.39 -12.11
CA ALA A 102 -15.21 9.62 -12.93
C ALA A 102 -15.46 9.39 -14.43
N GLY A 103 -14.99 10.30 -15.27
CA GLY A 103 -15.14 10.23 -16.74
C GLY A 103 -16.58 10.33 -17.24
N ILE A 104 -17.53 10.56 -16.34
CA ILE A 104 -18.90 10.89 -16.69
C ILE A 104 -19.11 12.36 -16.33
N ALA A 105 -19.43 13.18 -17.29
CA ALA A 105 -19.87 14.56 -17.04
C ALA A 105 -20.95 14.54 -15.95
N PRO A 106 -21.06 15.57 -15.10
CA PRO A 106 -22.14 15.64 -14.11
C PRO A 106 -23.47 15.33 -14.79
N THR A 107 -24.09 14.21 -14.43
CA THR A 107 -25.29 13.70 -15.10
C THR A 107 -26.56 14.42 -14.68
N GLY A 108 -26.46 15.64 -14.22
CA GLY A 108 -27.60 16.48 -13.86
C GLY A 108 -27.49 17.17 -12.51
N SER A 109 -28.61 17.69 -12.04
CA SER A 109 -28.75 18.29 -10.71
C SER A 109 -28.59 17.24 -9.62
N LEU A 110 -28.14 17.68 -8.42
CA LEU A 110 -28.17 16.83 -7.22
C LEU A 110 -29.58 16.24 -7.03
N PRO A 111 -29.68 14.97 -6.63
CA PRO A 111 -30.98 14.40 -6.26
C PRO A 111 -31.56 15.16 -5.06
N ASP A 112 -32.89 15.16 -4.95
CA ASP A 112 -33.60 15.84 -3.87
C ASP A 112 -33.22 15.31 -2.48
N SER A 113 -32.78 14.05 -2.40
CA SER A 113 -32.29 13.39 -1.19
C SER A 113 -31.19 12.40 -1.52
N ILE A 114 -30.13 12.37 -0.68
CA ILE A 114 -29.07 11.37 -0.70
C ILE A 114 -29.20 10.59 0.60
N ASP A 115 -29.74 9.39 0.52
CA ASP A 115 -30.01 8.55 1.68
C ASP A 115 -28.98 7.44 1.81
N PHE A 116 -28.49 7.20 3.04
CA PHE A 116 -27.49 6.17 3.34
C PHE A 116 -28.12 5.04 4.17
N PRO A 117 -28.25 3.83 3.64
CA PRO A 117 -28.69 2.66 4.39
C PRO A 117 -27.57 2.13 5.28
N LEU A 118 -27.81 2.00 6.58
CA LEU A 118 -26.90 1.33 7.51
C LEU A 118 -27.60 0.16 8.20
N ARG A 119 -26.84 -0.81 8.62
CA ARG A 119 -27.33 -1.96 9.40
C ARG A 119 -26.63 -2.00 10.73
N LYS A 120 -27.39 -2.27 11.77
CA LYS A 120 -26.81 -2.52 13.07
C LYS A 120 -26.04 -3.85 13.03
N GLN A 121 -24.82 -3.83 13.50
CA GLN A 121 -24.01 -5.02 13.74
C GLN A 121 -23.31 -4.88 15.10
N ASP A 122 -22.97 -6.00 15.71
CA ASP A 122 -22.14 -6.02 16.91
C ASP A 122 -20.67 -5.97 16.45
N GLU A 123 -19.96 -4.93 16.84
CA GLU A 123 -18.55 -4.74 16.48
C GLU A 123 -17.69 -5.01 17.71
N PRO A 124 -16.83 -6.04 17.68
CA PRO A 124 -15.91 -6.30 18.77
C PRO A 124 -14.82 -5.20 18.82
N THR A 125 -14.38 -4.84 20.01
CA THR A 125 -13.24 -3.91 20.21
C THR A 125 -11.89 -4.57 19.97
N ALA A 126 -11.86 -5.90 19.89
CA ALA A 126 -10.68 -6.68 19.51
C ALA A 126 -10.96 -7.40 18.18
N PHE A 127 -10.22 -7.08 17.14
CA PHE A 127 -10.41 -7.61 15.78
C PHE A 127 -9.11 -7.53 14.96
N ASN A 128 -9.09 -8.24 13.84
CA ASN A 128 -8.00 -8.21 12.88
C ASN A 128 -8.43 -7.53 11.59
N VAL A 129 -7.44 -6.96 10.89
CA VAL A 129 -7.56 -6.40 9.53
C VAL A 129 -6.45 -6.97 8.67
N VAL A 130 -6.76 -7.40 7.46
CA VAL A 130 -5.75 -7.82 6.47
C VAL A 130 -5.23 -6.59 5.74
N LEU A 131 -3.91 -6.41 5.70
CA LEU A 131 -3.28 -5.29 5.02
C LEU A 131 -2.46 -5.81 3.84
N PHE A 132 -2.85 -5.42 2.63
CA PHE A 132 -2.10 -5.57 1.40
C PHE A 132 -1.52 -4.22 0.99
N THR A 133 -0.47 -4.25 0.21
CA THR A 133 0.02 -3.10 -0.57
C THR A 133 0.70 -3.60 -1.83
N ASP A 134 0.76 -2.75 -2.86
CA ASP A 134 1.57 -2.97 -4.06
C ASP A 134 1.39 -4.38 -4.65
N THR A 135 0.15 -4.75 -4.97
CA THR A 135 -0.14 -6.01 -5.64
C THR A 135 0.34 -6.00 -7.09
N GLN A 136 0.35 -4.86 -7.74
CA GLN A 136 0.99 -4.42 -8.98
C GLN A 136 1.17 -5.49 -10.07
N PRO A 137 0.14 -6.17 -10.55
CA PRO A 137 0.28 -7.08 -11.68
C PRO A 137 0.41 -6.28 -12.99
N GLU A 138 1.46 -6.56 -13.76
CA GLU A 138 1.70 -6.02 -15.10
C GLU A 138 1.02 -6.85 -16.20
N SER A 139 0.65 -8.07 -15.87
CA SER A 139 0.05 -9.03 -16.79
C SER A 139 -1.05 -9.87 -16.15
N LEU A 140 -1.87 -10.51 -16.99
CA LEU A 140 -2.87 -11.47 -16.52
C LEU A 140 -2.25 -12.68 -15.79
N ALA A 141 -1.00 -13.04 -16.10
CA ALA A 141 -0.27 -14.10 -15.40
C ALA A 141 0.02 -13.63 -13.96
N GLU A 142 0.51 -12.40 -13.79
CA GLU A 142 0.81 -11.83 -12.47
C GLU A 142 -0.45 -11.63 -11.62
N VAL A 143 -1.61 -11.32 -12.22
CA VAL A 143 -2.90 -11.39 -11.49
C VAL A 143 -3.17 -12.82 -10.98
N GLY A 144 -2.72 -13.84 -11.72
CA GLY A 144 -2.76 -15.24 -11.26
C GLY A 144 -1.81 -15.51 -10.08
N TYR A 145 -0.65 -14.87 -10.04
CA TYR A 145 0.30 -14.98 -8.92
C TYR A 145 -0.32 -14.45 -7.62
N ILE A 146 -1.02 -13.32 -7.66
CA ILE A 146 -1.75 -12.79 -6.49
C ILE A 146 -2.70 -13.86 -5.93
N ARG A 147 -3.45 -14.55 -6.80
CA ARG A 147 -4.36 -15.63 -6.41
C ARG A 147 -3.65 -16.77 -5.69
N ASP A 148 -2.58 -17.27 -6.30
CA ASP A 148 -1.97 -18.54 -5.90
C ASP A 148 -0.91 -18.36 -4.80
N ASP A 149 -0.30 -17.18 -4.72
CA ASP A 149 0.77 -16.90 -3.76
C ASP A 149 0.26 -16.25 -2.47
N VAL A 150 -0.71 -15.35 -2.56
CA VAL A 150 -1.16 -14.54 -1.41
C VAL A 150 -2.61 -14.80 -1.04
N VAL A 151 -3.56 -14.69 -1.98
CA VAL A 151 -4.99 -14.85 -1.65
C VAL A 151 -5.30 -16.25 -1.15
N ALA A 152 -4.64 -17.28 -1.70
CA ALA A 152 -4.80 -18.65 -1.23
C ALA A 152 -4.42 -18.82 0.26
N GLN A 153 -3.54 -17.98 0.80
CA GLN A 153 -3.12 -18.02 2.21
C GLN A 153 -3.99 -17.14 3.12
N THR A 154 -4.71 -16.17 2.55
CA THR A 154 -5.64 -15.31 3.29
C THR A 154 -7.03 -15.93 3.45
N ALA A 155 -7.35 -16.95 2.67
CA ALA A 155 -8.62 -17.66 2.78
C ALA A 155 -8.77 -18.27 4.19
N GLY A 156 -9.82 -17.87 4.90
CA GLY A 156 -10.09 -18.34 6.26
C GLY A 156 -9.36 -17.58 7.39
N VAL A 157 -8.62 -16.52 7.07
CA VAL A 157 -8.09 -15.61 8.10
C VAL A 157 -9.25 -14.93 8.83
N ALA A 158 -9.28 -15.04 10.15
CA ALA A 158 -10.28 -14.38 10.98
C ALA A 158 -9.99 -12.88 11.05
N ALA A 159 -10.59 -12.10 10.15
CA ALA A 159 -10.47 -10.64 10.11
C ALA A 159 -11.83 -10.00 9.82
N ALA A 160 -11.98 -8.74 10.20
CA ALA A 160 -13.20 -7.97 9.97
C ALA A 160 -13.30 -7.48 8.52
N PHE A 161 -12.19 -7.07 7.94
CA PHE A 161 -12.07 -6.56 6.57
C PHE A 161 -10.61 -6.56 6.12
N GLY A 162 -10.37 -6.18 4.87
CA GLY A 162 -9.03 -5.97 4.32
C GLY A 162 -8.86 -4.58 3.71
N ILE A 163 -7.61 -4.14 3.61
CA ILE A 163 -7.21 -2.86 2.98
C ILE A 163 -6.01 -3.11 2.06
N THR A 164 -6.06 -2.58 0.82
CA THR A 164 -4.89 -2.47 -0.05
C THR A 164 -4.40 -1.02 -0.07
N HIS A 165 -3.12 -0.81 0.22
CA HIS A 165 -2.51 0.52 0.40
C HIS A 165 -1.97 1.11 -0.91
N GLY A 166 -2.73 0.96 -2.00
CA GLY A 166 -2.39 1.52 -3.31
C GLY A 166 -1.57 0.58 -4.19
N ASP A 167 -1.34 1.04 -5.40
CA ASP A 167 -0.71 0.30 -6.48
C ASP A 167 -1.34 -1.10 -6.64
N VAL A 168 -2.68 -1.07 -6.73
CA VAL A 168 -3.50 -2.27 -6.94
C VAL A 168 -3.16 -2.90 -8.30
N MET A 169 -2.87 -2.06 -9.30
CA MET A 169 -2.44 -2.47 -10.64
C MET A 169 -1.06 -1.87 -10.97
N PHE A 170 -0.47 -2.35 -12.07
CA PHE A 170 0.67 -1.72 -12.72
C PHE A 170 0.18 -1.10 -14.05
N ASP A 171 -0.37 0.13 -13.98
CA ASP A 171 -0.84 0.95 -15.10
C ASP A 171 -2.04 0.41 -15.92
N ASP A 172 -2.22 -0.89 -16.08
CA ASP A 172 -3.37 -1.46 -16.81
C ASP A 172 -4.56 -1.66 -15.89
N LEU A 173 -5.40 -0.62 -15.79
CA LEU A 173 -6.59 -0.63 -14.94
C LEU A 173 -7.71 -1.57 -15.43
N SER A 174 -7.58 -2.16 -16.62
CA SER A 174 -8.54 -3.14 -17.13
C SER A 174 -8.54 -4.44 -16.30
N PHE A 175 -7.49 -4.70 -15.56
CA PHE A 175 -7.38 -5.88 -14.69
C PHE A 175 -8.16 -5.79 -13.37
N TYR A 176 -8.67 -4.62 -12.99
CA TYR A 176 -9.44 -4.44 -11.75
C TYR A 176 -10.57 -5.46 -11.57
N ALA A 177 -11.34 -5.75 -12.63
CA ALA A 177 -12.44 -6.68 -12.52
C ALA A 177 -11.97 -8.10 -12.14
N ARG A 178 -10.87 -8.57 -12.73
CA ARG A 178 -10.31 -9.88 -12.43
C ARG A 178 -9.67 -9.92 -11.02
N TYR A 179 -8.95 -8.88 -10.66
CA TYR A 179 -8.39 -8.70 -9.33
C TYR A 179 -9.49 -8.75 -8.26
N ASN A 180 -10.56 -7.97 -8.42
CA ASN A 180 -11.67 -7.93 -7.48
C ASN A 180 -12.36 -9.29 -7.33
N ASN A 181 -12.50 -10.05 -8.43
CA ASN A 181 -13.04 -11.41 -8.37
C ASN A 181 -12.15 -12.35 -7.55
N ILE A 182 -10.83 -12.20 -7.64
CA ILE A 182 -9.85 -13.01 -6.90
C ILE A 182 -9.86 -12.61 -5.41
N VAL A 183 -9.66 -11.33 -5.11
CA VAL A 183 -9.65 -10.84 -3.72
C VAL A 183 -10.99 -11.05 -3.04
N GLY A 184 -12.10 -10.92 -3.76
CA GLY A 184 -13.44 -11.20 -3.28
C GLY A 184 -13.63 -12.64 -2.75
N THR A 185 -12.80 -13.61 -3.20
CA THR A 185 -12.84 -14.99 -2.69
C THR A 185 -12.37 -15.12 -1.24
N ILE A 186 -11.67 -14.13 -0.70
CA ILE A 186 -11.31 -14.05 0.72
C ILE A 186 -12.58 -13.98 1.59
N GLY A 187 -13.66 -13.39 1.04
CA GLY A 187 -14.97 -13.32 1.70
C GLY A 187 -15.08 -12.19 2.73
N LEU A 188 -14.19 -11.20 2.68
CA LEU A 188 -14.18 -10.03 3.56
C LEU A 188 -14.56 -8.75 2.79
N PRO A 189 -15.19 -7.76 3.46
CA PRO A 189 -15.23 -6.39 2.94
C PRO A 189 -13.81 -5.91 2.64
N TRP A 190 -13.62 -5.16 1.53
CA TRP A 190 -12.29 -4.76 1.10
C TRP A 190 -12.25 -3.29 0.70
N TYR A 191 -11.27 -2.56 1.21
CA TYR A 191 -11.04 -1.14 0.91
C TYR A 191 -9.71 -0.97 0.16
N ASN A 192 -9.62 0.08 -0.66
CA ASN A 192 -8.41 0.34 -1.44
C ASN A 192 -8.00 1.81 -1.34
N CYS A 193 -6.73 2.08 -1.09
CA CYS A 193 -6.10 3.37 -1.37
C CYS A 193 -5.75 3.44 -2.87
N CYS A 194 -5.72 4.64 -3.42
CA CYS A 194 -5.20 4.86 -4.76
C CYS A 194 -3.68 5.01 -4.71
N GLY A 195 -2.95 4.26 -5.53
CA GLY A 195 -1.52 4.41 -5.75
C GLY A 195 -1.20 5.20 -7.01
N ASN A 196 0.08 5.39 -7.31
CA ASN A 196 0.51 6.12 -8.51
C ASN A 196 0.32 5.30 -9.79
N HIS A 197 0.25 4.00 -9.71
CA HIS A 197 -0.06 3.11 -10.82
C HIS A 197 -1.57 2.87 -11.02
N ASP A 198 -2.41 3.37 -10.13
CA ASP A 198 -3.88 3.27 -10.23
C ASP A 198 -4.52 4.48 -10.91
N MET A 199 -3.72 5.32 -11.56
CA MET A 199 -4.18 6.54 -12.21
C MET A 199 -4.48 6.35 -13.69
N ASN A 200 -5.40 7.17 -14.22
CA ASN A 200 -5.52 7.39 -15.65
C ASN A 200 -4.36 8.30 -16.09
N LEU A 201 -3.29 7.71 -16.61
CA LEU A 201 -2.01 8.39 -16.89
C LEU A 201 -2.13 9.47 -17.98
N GLU A 202 -3.11 9.36 -18.88
CA GLU A 202 -3.44 10.35 -19.91
C GLU A 202 -4.46 11.42 -19.46
N ALA A 203 -4.83 11.44 -18.19
CA ALA A 203 -5.76 12.41 -17.66
C ALA A 203 -5.28 13.86 -17.85
N PRO A 204 -6.17 14.82 -18.14
CA PRO A 204 -5.79 16.20 -18.34
C PRO A 204 -5.33 16.90 -17.06
N ASP A 205 -5.75 16.41 -15.90
CA ASP A 205 -5.49 17.03 -14.59
C ASP A 205 -5.63 16.02 -13.43
N ASN A 206 -5.28 16.47 -12.23
CA ASN A 206 -5.38 15.67 -11.01
C ASN A 206 -6.82 15.28 -10.65
N THR A 207 -7.82 16.02 -11.07
CA THR A 207 -9.23 15.73 -10.78
C THR A 207 -9.68 14.47 -11.52
N HIS A 208 -9.27 14.32 -12.79
CA HIS A 208 -9.67 13.22 -13.66
C HIS A 208 -8.75 12.00 -13.61
N SER A 209 -7.59 12.13 -12.95
CA SER A 209 -6.61 11.05 -12.92
C SER A 209 -7.07 9.81 -12.12
N ARG A 210 -8.12 9.91 -11.28
CA ARG A 210 -8.70 8.79 -10.53
C ARG A 210 -10.03 8.31 -11.08
N ASP A 211 -10.37 8.70 -12.27
CA ASP A 211 -11.71 8.42 -12.83
C ASP A 211 -12.03 6.93 -12.85
N THR A 212 -11.13 6.08 -13.31
CA THR A 212 -11.34 4.64 -13.35
C THR A 212 -11.31 4.01 -11.95
N PHE A 213 -10.39 4.44 -11.10
CA PHE A 213 -10.32 3.99 -9.70
C PHE A 213 -11.63 4.27 -8.96
N GLN A 214 -12.13 5.51 -9.02
CA GLN A 214 -13.37 5.91 -8.34
C GLN A 214 -14.61 5.18 -8.86
N ARG A 215 -14.66 4.89 -10.17
CA ARG A 215 -15.74 4.09 -10.77
C ARG A 215 -15.74 2.66 -10.22
N THR A 216 -14.57 2.11 -9.91
CA THR A 216 -14.41 0.72 -9.48
C THR A 216 -14.56 0.60 -7.96
N PHE A 217 -13.93 1.49 -7.19
CA PHE A 217 -13.78 1.37 -5.74
C PHE A 217 -14.53 2.45 -4.94
N GLY A 218 -15.09 3.46 -5.58
CA GLY A 218 -15.81 4.55 -4.92
C GLY A 218 -14.93 5.76 -4.64
N ALA A 219 -15.23 6.49 -3.56
CA ALA A 219 -14.52 7.73 -3.22
C ALA A 219 -13.01 7.46 -3.04
N ARG A 220 -12.17 8.32 -3.64
CA ARG A 220 -10.70 8.21 -3.57
C ARG A 220 -10.13 8.38 -2.16
N TYR A 221 -10.86 9.03 -1.26
CA TYR A 221 -10.57 9.08 0.16
C TYR A 221 -11.85 9.17 0.98
N HIS A 222 -11.85 8.57 2.14
CA HIS A 222 -12.98 8.51 3.05
C HIS A 222 -12.53 8.08 4.45
N ALA A 223 -13.46 8.06 5.40
CA ALA A 223 -13.24 7.51 6.73
C ALA A 223 -14.44 6.66 7.14
N PHE A 224 -14.19 5.71 8.02
CA PHE A 224 -15.22 4.89 8.66
C PHE A 224 -14.78 4.49 10.07
N GLN A 225 -15.71 4.01 10.86
CA GLN A 225 -15.43 3.50 12.21
C GLN A 225 -15.77 2.01 12.28
N TYR A 226 -14.98 1.27 13.03
CA TYR A 226 -15.22 -0.12 13.35
C TYR A 226 -14.62 -0.45 14.71
N GLY A 227 -15.41 -1.08 15.61
CA GLY A 227 -14.96 -1.51 16.94
C GLY A 227 -14.40 -0.38 17.82
N GLY A 228 -14.84 0.87 17.63
CA GLY A 228 -14.34 2.05 18.33
C GLY A 228 -13.07 2.66 17.73
N THR A 229 -12.50 2.04 16.69
CA THR A 229 -11.34 2.57 15.93
C THR A 229 -11.83 3.39 14.74
N THR A 230 -11.16 4.51 14.46
CA THR A 230 -11.42 5.32 13.27
C THR A 230 -10.37 5.02 12.21
N PHE A 231 -10.83 4.61 11.03
CA PHE A 231 -10.01 4.33 9.85
C PHE A 231 -10.16 5.44 8.83
N PHE A 232 -9.03 5.95 8.36
CA PHE A 232 -8.94 6.82 7.20
C PHE A 232 -8.32 6.07 6.03
N ILE A 233 -8.96 6.12 4.89
CA ILE A 233 -8.40 5.76 3.59
C ILE A 233 -8.13 7.07 2.87
N LEU A 234 -6.87 7.42 2.64
CA LEU A 234 -6.47 8.70 2.06
C LEU A 234 -5.77 8.51 0.72
N ASP A 235 -5.90 9.50 -0.16
CA ASP A 235 -5.21 9.59 -1.43
C ASP A 235 -4.11 10.65 -1.33
N ASN A 236 -2.86 10.22 -1.18
CA ASN A 236 -1.72 11.13 -1.13
C ASN A 236 -0.86 11.11 -2.40
N VAL A 237 -1.43 10.71 -3.54
CA VAL A 237 -0.76 10.81 -4.82
C VAL A 237 -1.30 12.01 -5.58
N GLU A 238 -0.57 13.10 -5.67
CA GLU A 238 -0.96 14.27 -6.47
C GLU A 238 -0.42 14.13 -7.90
N TYR A 239 -1.32 13.97 -8.86
CA TYR A 239 -0.97 13.87 -10.28
C TYR A 239 -0.62 15.25 -10.87
N LEU A 240 0.49 15.33 -11.59
CA LEU A 240 1.04 16.58 -12.12
C LEU A 240 1.01 16.66 -13.67
N GLY A 241 0.27 15.77 -14.31
CA GLY A 241 0.16 15.70 -15.76
C GLY A 241 1.05 14.64 -16.40
N THR A 242 0.92 14.46 -17.71
CA THR A 242 1.72 13.51 -18.50
C THR A 242 3.17 13.95 -18.58
N ASP A 243 4.11 13.00 -18.63
CA ASP A 243 5.52 13.25 -18.90
C ASP A 243 5.89 12.75 -20.30
N PRO A 244 6.01 13.66 -21.30
CA PRO A 244 6.36 13.27 -22.67
C PRO A 244 7.77 12.65 -22.80
N SER A 245 8.62 12.81 -21.79
CA SER A 245 9.97 12.25 -21.79
C SER A 245 10.02 10.78 -21.37
N LYS A 246 8.93 10.25 -20.80
CA LYS A 246 8.85 8.86 -20.34
C LYS A 246 8.17 7.97 -21.37
N PRO A 247 8.63 6.72 -21.53
CA PRO A 247 7.91 5.72 -22.30
C PRO A 247 6.49 5.57 -21.76
N ASN A 248 5.51 5.35 -22.65
CA ASN A 248 4.10 5.11 -22.31
C ASN A 248 3.35 6.31 -21.69
N GLY A 249 3.91 7.54 -21.70
CA GLY A 249 3.22 8.72 -21.18
C GLY A 249 3.04 8.71 -19.66
N PHE A 250 3.93 8.05 -18.93
CA PHE A 250 3.91 7.98 -17.47
C PHE A 250 3.67 9.36 -16.88
N GLY A 251 2.60 9.52 -16.10
CA GLY A 251 2.28 10.79 -15.45
C GLY A 251 3.31 11.17 -14.40
N LYS A 252 3.59 12.47 -14.31
CA LYS A 252 4.31 13.01 -13.15
C LYS A 252 3.40 13.00 -11.95
N TYR A 253 3.93 12.64 -10.79
CA TYR A 253 3.20 12.69 -9.52
C TYR A 253 4.15 13.08 -8.38
N ARG A 254 3.55 13.38 -7.25
CA ARG A 254 4.25 13.56 -5.97
C ARG A 254 3.37 13.12 -4.80
N GLY A 255 4.01 12.79 -3.69
CA GLY A 255 3.33 12.48 -2.45
C GLY A 255 2.79 13.74 -1.78
N ARG A 256 1.46 13.92 -1.71
CA ARG A 256 0.80 15.05 -1.06
C ARG A 256 -0.66 14.77 -0.75
N PHE A 257 -1.09 15.00 0.49
CA PHE A 257 -2.50 14.94 0.87
C PHE A 257 -3.29 16.15 0.35
N GLY A 258 -2.73 17.36 0.53
CA GLY A 258 -3.38 18.61 0.16
C GLY A 258 -4.37 19.13 1.22
N ALA A 259 -4.75 20.41 1.06
CA ALA A 259 -5.49 21.15 2.09
C ALA A 259 -6.89 20.59 2.39
N ASP A 260 -7.61 20.12 1.37
CA ASP A 260 -8.98 19.62 1.54
C ASP A 260 -9.01 18.31 2.33
N GLN A 261 -8.13 17.35 2.03
CA GLN A 261 -8.03 16.11 2.81
C GLN A 261 -7.56 16.37 4.24
N LEU A 262 -6.60 17.27 4.44
CA LEU A 262 -6.16 17.64 5.80
C LEU A 262 -7.28 18.32 6.58
N THR A 263 -8.13 19.11 5.94
CA THR A 263 -9.33 19.70 6.56
C THR A 263 -10.36 18.62 6.88
N PHE A 264 -10.59 17.67 5.96
CA PHE A 264 -11.44 16.50 6.20
C PHE A 264 -10.99 15.71 7.42
N VAL A 265 -9.68 15.39 7.51
CA VAL A 265 -9.11 14.66 8.66
C VAL A 265 -9.39 15.41 9.97
N ARG A 266 -9.12 16.73 10.04
CA ARG A 266 -9.40 17.53 11.24
C ARG A 266 -10.89 17.52 11.60
N ASN A 267 -11.77 17.66 10.61
CA ASN A 267 -13.22 17.72 10.82
C ASN A 267 -13.78 16.37 11.30
N VAL A 268 -13.29 15.24 10.80
CA VAL A 268 -13.64 13.91 11.31
C VAL A 268 -13.15 13.76 12.74
N LEU A 269 -11.87 14.04 13.01
CA LEU A 269 -11.24 13.86 14.33
C LEU A 269 -11.85 14.78 15.41
N ALA A 270 -12.41 15.93 15.04
CA ALA A 270 -13.16 16.78 15.97
C ALA A 270 -14.41 16.10 16.56
N ASN A 271 -14.87 15.01 15.93
CA ASN A 271 -16.04 14.22 16.33
C ASN A 271 -15.69 12.83 16.88
N VAL A 272 -14.40 12.52 17.00
CA VAL A 272 -13.89 11.22 17.47
C VAL A 272 -13.34 11.37 18.90
N PRO A 273 -13.58 10.41 19.81
CA PRO A 273 -12.99 10.43 21.15
C PRO A 273 -11.45 10.45 21.08
N ARG A 274 -10.82 11.33 21.88
CA ARG A 274 -9.38 11.59 21.81
C ARG A 274 -8.49 10.41 22.21
N ASP A 275 -9.03 9.47 22.95
CA ASP A 275 -8.37 8.26 23.43
C ASP A 275 -8.59 7.03 22.54
N SER A 276 -9.38 7.16 21.47
CA SER A 276 -9.59 6.08 20.50
C SER A 276 -8.39 5.93 19.55
N LEU A 277 -8.25 4.73 19.01
CA LEU A 277 -7.24 4.46 17.98
C LEU A 277 -7.64 5.12 16.65
N VAL A 278 -6.68 5.78 16.03
CA VAL A 278 -6.78 6.34 14.68
C VAL A 278 -5.80 5.61 13.77
N VAL A 279 -6.33 4.93 12.76
CA VAL A 279 -5.56 4.22 11.73
C VAL A 279 -5.69 4.98 10.42
N VAL A 280 -4.55 5.31 9.80
CA VAL A 280 -4.52 6.02 8.53
C VAL A 280 -3.84 5.18 7.47
N SER A 281 -4.53 4.91 6.39
CA SER A 281 -4.03 4.17 5.23
C SER A 281 -3.84 5.12 4.06
N HIS A 282 -2.67 5.09 3.44
CA HIS A 282 -2.32 5.87 2.25
C HIS A 282 -1.26 5.12 1.45
N HIS A 283 -0.81 5.63 0.31
CA HIS A 283 0.13 4.92 -0.55
C HIS A 283 1.58 5.36 -0.36
N ILE A 284 1.91 6.62 -0.67
CA ILE A 284 3.29 7.13 -0.60
C ILE A 284 3.70 7.35 0.86
N PRO A 285 4.86 6.86 1.33
CA PRO A 285 5.28 6.96 2.73
C PRO A 285 5.40 8.40 3.25
N LEU A 286 5.13 8.60 4.54
CA LEU A 286 5.47 9.85 5.22
C LEU A 286 6.99 10.02 5.32
N LYS A 287 7.69 8.91 5.51
CA LYS A 287 9.14 8.83 5.64
C LYS A 287 9.62 7.47 5.19
N THR A 288 10.74 7.43 4.49
CA THR A 288 11.39 6.20 4.02
C THR A 288 12.90 6.35 4.01
N ASN A 289 13.62 5.25 4.09
CA ASN A 289 15.08 5.20 3.92
C ASN A 289 15.52 5.45 2.46
N GLN A 290 14.61 5.38 1.49
CA GLN A 290 14.92 5.62 0.08
C GLN A 290 15.09 7.12 -0.27
N GLY A 291 14.82 8.02 0.68
CA GLY A 291 15.11 9.45 0.53
C GLY A 291 13.89 10.36 0.65
N THR A 292 14.04 11.58 0.15
CA THR A 292 13.05 12.67 0.28
C THR A 292 12.57 13.23 -1.05
N ASP A 293 12.81 12.50 -2.15
CA ASP A 293 12.24 12.88 -3.45
C ASP A 293 10.70 12.95 -3.32
N PRO A 294 10.07 14.02 -3.82
CA PRO A 294 8.61 14.17 -3.77
C PRO A 294 7.82 13.01 -4.41
N ALA A 295 8.41 12.26 -5.32
CA ALA A 295 7.79 11.06 -5.88
C ALA A 295 7.93 9.83 -4.96
N ILE A 296 8.82 9.86 -3.96
CA ILE A 296 9.14 8.73 -3.08
C ILE A 296 8.59 8.94 -1.67
N ALA A 297 8.57 10.17 -1.18
CA ALA A 297 8.09 10.51 0.15
C ALA A 297 7.10 11.69 0.11
N ASN A 298 6.11 11.66 1.00
CA ASN A 298 5.08 12.68 1.08
C ASN A 298 5.65 14.03 1.53
N ILE A 299 5.26 15.14 0.89
CA ILE A 299 5.87 16.45 1.11
C ILE A 299 5.19 17.31 2.19
N ASP A 300 3.91 17.05 2.51
CA ASP A 300 3.14 17.80 3.52
C ASP A 300 2.96 17.02 4.84
N ASN A 301 3.98 16.22 5.20
CA ASN A 301 4.00 15.37 6.40
C ASN A 301 3.77 16.15 7.69
N ARG A 302 4.40 17.32 7.82
CA ARG A 302 4.27 18.15 9.03
C ARG A 302 2.84 18.61 9.22
N ASP A 303 2.16 19.00 8.15
CA ASP A 303 0.76 19.45 8.18
C ASP A 303 -0.19 18.27 8.48
N PHE A 304 0.12 17.09 7.93
CA PHE A 304 -0.62 15.86 8.22
C PHE A 304 -0.45 15.46 9.69
N LEU A 305 0.79 15.39 10.18
CA LEU A 305 1.07 15.03 11.58
C LEU A 305 0.43 16.03 12.56
N ALA A 306 0.45 17.32 12.23
CA ALA A 306 -0.28 18.35 13.00
C ALA A 306 -1.79 18.12 12.98
N ALA A 307 -2.36 17.68 11.85
CA ALA A 307 -3.80 17.42 11.73
C ALA A 307 -4.28 16.27 12.62
N ILE A 308 -3.46 15.23 12.82
CA ILE A 308 -3.79 14.07 13.67
C ILE A 308 -3.35 14.24 15.13
N SER A 309 -2.61 15.29 15.46
CA SER A 309 -2.04 15.54 16.82
C SER A 309 -3.06 15.83 17.91
N THR A 310 -4.36 15.78 17.62
CA THR A 310 -5.42 15.80 18.63
C THR A 310 -5.62 14.44 19.32
N HIS A 311 -5.04 13.37 18.78
CA HIS A 311 -5.15 11.98 19.26
C HIS A 311 -3.77 11.42 19.59
N THR A 312 -3.65 10.67 20.69
CA THR A 312 -2.38 10.08 21.15
C THR A 312 -2.15 8.66 20.64
N HIS A 313 -3.22 7.97 20.23
CA HIS A 313 -3.17 6.61 19.71
C HIS A 313 -3.36 6.64 18.19
N THR A 314 -2.25 6.83 17.46
CA THR A 314 -2.29 6.98 16.01
C THR A 314 -1.27 6.10 15.33
N VAL A 315 -1.64 5.50 14.21
CA VAL A 315 -0.75 4.74 13.34
C VAL A 315 -1.10 5.00 11.88
N SER A 316 -0.10 5.01 11.00
CA SER A 316 -0.33 5.03 9.57
C SER A 316 0.41 3.91 8.85
N PHE A 317 -0.19 3.45 7.75
CA PHE A 317 0.32 2.41 6.89
C PHE A 317 0.43 2.93 5.45
N SER A 318 1.51 2.54 4.78
CA SER A 318 1.78 2.87 3.37
C SER A 318 2.47 1.71 2.66
N GLY A 319 2.68 1.84 1.35
CA GLY A 319 3.49 0.94 0.53
C GLY A 319 4.50 1.70 -0.31
N HIS A 320 4.44 1.50 -1.65
CA HIS A 320 5.13 2.28 -2.67
C HIS A 320 6.62 1.97 -2.86
N THR A 321 7.38 1.82 -1.78
CA THR A 321 8.85 1.68 -1.85
C THR A 321 9.32 0.24 -2.01
N HIS A 322 8.43 -0.76 -1.92
CA HIS A 322 8.78 -2.17 -1.93
C HIS A 322 9.87 -2.52 -0.91
N THR A 323 9.71 -1.94 0.29
CA THR A 323 10.53 -2.14 1.48
C THR A 323 9.64 -2.22 2.71
N ASN A 324 10.11 -2.85 3.78
CA ASN A 324 9.41 -2.90 5.06
C ASN A 324 10.11 -2.00 6.07
N GLU A 325 9.43 -0.96 6.57
CA GLU A 325 10.09 0.04 7.42
C GLU A 325 9.20 0.52 8.58
N HIS A 326 9.78 0.65 9.77
CA HIS A 326 9.13 1.26 10.93
C HIS A 326 9.72 2.62 11.28
N TRP A 327 8.87 3.64 11.35
CA TRP A 327 9.23 5.01 11.71
C TRP A 327 8.40 5.51 12.89
N TYR A 328 9.03 6.22 13.81
CA TYR A 328 8.38 6.83 14.98
C TYR A 328 8.59 8.34 14.91
N LEU A 329 7.54 9.05 14.45
CA LEU A 329 7.57 10.47 14.11
C LEU A 329 7.10 11.28 15.33
N GLY A 330 7.96 12.15 15.83
CA GLY A 330 7.73 12.94 17.05
C GLY A 330 7.46 14.42 16.79
N ALA A 331 7.68 15.23 17.82
CA ALA A 331 7.47 16.67 17.77
C ALA A 331 8.32 17.37 16.70
N ASP A 332 9.55 16.90 16.49
CA ASP A 332 10.44 17.43 15.44
C ASP A 332 9.90 17.19 14.03
N ASP A 333 9.14 16.10 13.84
CA ASP A 333 8.47 15.78 12.58
C ASP A 333 7.12 16.50 12.43
N GLY A 334 6.55 17.04 13.51
CA GLY A 334 5.26 17.77 13.53
C GLY A 334 4.15 17.10 14.34
N TYR A 335 4.39 15.94 14.96
CA TYR A 335 3.41 15.27 15.82
C TYR A 335 3.51 15.77 17.25
N THR A 336 2.51 16.52 17.72
CA THR A 336 2.54 17.25 19.00
C THR A 336 1.57 16.72 20.07
N ALA A 337 0.93 15.57 19.85
CA ALA A 337 0.00 14.95 20.82
C ALA A 337 0.71 14.36 22.05
N GLY A 338 2.04 14.34 22.06
CA GLY A 338 2.87 13.61 23.04
C GLY A 338 3.23 12.20 22.56
N GLY A 339 4.46 11.78 22.83
CA GLY A 339 4.99 10.53 22.29
C GLY A 339 5.32 10.61 20.79
N THR A 340 5.06 9.55 20.06
CA THR A 340 5.34 9.45 18.62
C THR A 340 4.17 8.83 17.86
N HIS A 341 3.97 9.30 16.63
CA HIS A 341 3.15 8.62 15.64
C HIS A 341 3.96 7.48 15.02
N HIS A 342 3.41 6.27 14.98
CA HIS A 342 4.03 5.15 14.29
C HIS A 342 3.59 5.16 12.82
N HIS A 343 4.57 5.26 11.92
CA HIS A 343 4.38 5.08 10.49
C HIS A 343 5.06 3.79 10.07
N HIS A 344 4.32 2.89 9.43
CA HIS A 344 4.78 1.60 8.97
C HIS A 344 4.64 1.52 7.44
N VAL A 345 5.76 1.38 6.74
CA VAL A 345 5.81 1.02 5.33
C VAL A 345 5.73 -0.48 5.24
N LEU A 346 4.71 -0.99 4.59
CA LEU A 346 4.37 -2.42 4.55
C LEU A 346 5.12 -3.14 3.44
N ALA A 347 5.45 -4.40 3.65
CA ALA A 347 5.96 -5.27 2.62
C ALA A 347 4.94 -5.47 1.49
N ALA A 348 5.39 -5.33 0.25
CA ALA A 348 4.57 -5.44 -0.95
C ALA A 348 4.12 -6.87 -1.21
N VAL A 349 2.88 -7.05 -1.64
CA VAL A 349 2.35 -8.34 -2.08
C VAL A 349 3.14 -8.87 -3.30
N SER A 350 3.55 -7.97 -4.19
CA SER A 350 4.35 -8.30 -5.37
C SER A 350 5.85 -8.42 -5.08
N GLY A 351 6.30 -8.18 -3.83
CA GLY A 351 7.71 -8.01 -3.53
C GLY A 351 8.33 -6.97 -4.46
N SER A 352 9.47 -7.25 -5.08
CA SER A 352 10.01 -6.40 -6.13
C SER A 352 9.36 -6.73 -7.48
N TRP A 353 8.10 -6.32 -7.66
CA TRP A 353 7.35 -6.41 -8.93
C TRP A 353 7.36 -7.82 -9.56
N TRP A 354 7.08 -8.86 -8.78
CA TRP A 354 7.06 -10.24 -9.26
C TRP A 354 8.35 -10.65 -9.98
N SER A 355 9.51 -10.25 -9.43
CA SER A 355 10.85 -10.56 -9.96
C SER A 355 11.52 -11.67 -9.15
N GLY A 356 12.52 -12.30 -9.74
CA GLY A 356 13.40 -13.30 -9.12
C GLY A 356 13.28 -14.68 -9.74
N PRO A 357 14.00 -15.71 -9.21
CA PRO A 357 13.87 -17.07 -9.69
C PRO A 357 12.45 -17.57 -9.46
N PHE A 358 12.01 -18.49 -10.33
CA PHE A 358 10.70 -19.13 -10.21
C PHE A 358 10.74 -20.27 -9.21
N ASP A 359 9.68 -20.41 -8.43
CA ASP A 359 9.43 -21.59 -7.62
C ASP A 359 8.88 -22.76 -8.47
N GLU A 360 8.58 -23.88 -7.81
CA GLU A 360 8.03 -25.07 -8.47
C GLU A 360 6.64 -24.89 -9.10
N ARG A 361 5.94 -23.80 -8.75
CA ARG A 361 4.65 -23.41 -9.32
C ARG A 361 4.79 -22.49 -10.53
N GLY A 362 6.02 -22.06 -10.83
CA GLY A 362 6.31 -21.06 -11.85
C GLY A 362 5.96 -19.64 -11.41
N ILE A 363 5.93 -19.35 -10.10
CA ILE A 363 5.73 -18.02 -9.52
C ILE A 363 7.10 -17.47 -9.11
N PRO A 364 7.43 -16.20 -9.44
CA PRO A 364 8.66 -15.58 -8.95
C PRO A 364 8.70 -15.54 -7.42
N ILE A 365 9.85 -15.75 -6.81
CA ILE A 365 10.00 -15.67 -5.34
C ILE A 365 9.84 -14.26 -4.80
N ALA A 366 9.88 -13.26 -5.64
CA ALA A 366 9.47 -11.88 -5.40
C ALA A 366 9.93 -11.31 -4.04
N LEU A 367 11.24 -11.36 -3.77
CA LEU A 367 11.79 -10.71 -2.58
C LEU A 367 11.62 -9.19 -2.69
N GLU A 368 11.38 -8.53 -1.55
CA GLU A 368 11.46 -7.06 -1.46
C GLU A 368 12.87 -6.56 -1.79
N SER A 369 12.99 -5.29 -2.16
CA SER A 369 14.29 -4.65 -2.39
C SER A 369 15.20 -4.67 -1.18
N ASP A 370 14.66 -4.68 0.03
CA ASP A 370 15.35 -4.72 1.32
C ASP A 370 15.61 -6.15 1.84
N GLY A 371 15.13 -7.15 1.11
CA GLY A 371 15.32 -8.56 1.41
C GLY A 371 14.22 -9.21 2.24
N SER A 372 13.18 -8.52 2.62
CA SER A 372 11.99 -9.18 3.16
C SER A 372 11.35 -10.09 2.11
N PRO A 373 10.69 -11.18 2.48
CA PRO A 373 9.84 -11.90 1.56
C PRO A 373 8.64 -11.04 1.18
N ASN A 374 8.07 -11.25 0.00
CA ASN A 374 6.74 -10.75 -0.32
C ASN A 374 5.69 -11.38 0.61
N GLY A 375 4.55 -10.69 0.78
CA GLY A 375 3.53 -11.19 1.69
C GLY A 375 2.47 -10.15 1.99
N PHE A 376 1.89 -10.25 3.16
CA PHE A 376 0.88 -9.32 3.66
C PHE A 376 0.99 -9.17 5.18
N HIS A 377 0.32 -8.16 5.73
CA HIS A 377 0.31 -7.98 7.17
C HIS A 377 -1.07 -8.24 7.76
N ILE A 378 -1.10 -8.66 9.01
CA ILE A 378 -2.28 -8.68 9.85
C ILE A 378 -2.13 -7.57 10.88
N LEU A 379 -3.04 -6.59 10.84
CA LEU A 379 -3.22 -5.62 11.92
C LEU A 379 -4.17 -6.22 12.95
N SER A 380 -3.69 -6.40 14.17
CA SER A 380 -4.52 -6.83 15.30
C SER A 380 -4.78 -5.63 16.20
N VAL A 381 -6.06 -5.29 16.38
CA VAL A 381 -6.53 -4.19 17.24
C VAL A 381 -7.11 -4.76 18.53
N ASP A 382 -6.86 -4.09 19.66
CA ASP A 382 -7.46 -4.36 20.97
C ASP A 382 -7.70 -3.02 21.69
N GLY A 383 -8.90 -2.48 21.53
CA GLY A 383 -9.27 -1.14 21.99
C GLY A 383 -8.46 -0.05 21.29
N ASN A 384 -7.63 0.66 22.03
CA ASN A 384 -6.73 1.68 21.47
C ASN A 384 -5.29 1.20 21.24
N ARG A 385 -5.03 -0.11 21.39
CA ARG A 385 -3.74 -0.76 21.13
C ARG A 385 -3.80 -1.57 19.84
N TYR A 386 -2.65 -1.76 19.23
CA TYR A 386 -2.52 -2.58 18.03
C TYR A 386 -1.15 -3.25 17.95
N THR A 387 -1.06 -4.27 17.13
CA THR A 387 0.18 -4.89 16.65
C THR A 387 0.03 -5.22 15.17
N THR A 388 1.15 -5.28 14.44
CA THR A 388 1.21 -5.83 13.09
C THR A 388 1.99 -7.13 13.07
N THR A 389 1.71 -8.00 12.12
CA THR A 389 2.45 -9.24 11.90
C THR A 389 2.59 -9.46 10.41
N LEU A 390 3.84 -9.53 9.93
CA LEU A 390 4.11 -9.95 8.56
C LEU A 390 3.78 -11.45 8.40
N VAL A 391 3.06 -11.78 7.36
CA VAL A 391 2.80 -13.14 6.89
C VAL A 391 3.52 -13.32 5.56
N PRO A 392 4.73 -13.92 5.57
CA PRO A 392 5.45 -14.21 4.33
C PRO A 392 4.62 -15.10 3.41
N ALA A 393 4.62 -14.77 2.14
CA ALA A 393 4.00 -15.60 1.13
C ALA A 393 4.61 -16.98 1.03
N ARG A 394 4.56 -17.99 0.74
CA ARG A 394 5.27 -19.25 0.52
C ARG A 394 5.97 -19.92 1.69
N ASP A 395 6.28 -19.21 2.74
CA ASP A 395 6.96 -19.83 3.88
C ASP A 395 5.95 -20.48 4.84
N PRO A 396 5.77 -21.80 4.82
CA PRO A 396 4.82 -22.48 5.71
C PRO A 396 5.26 -22.39 7.18
N SER A 397 6.55 -22.17 7.46
CA SER A 397 7.05 -21.95 8.82
C SER A 397 6.77 -20.54 9.32
N LYS A 398 6.42 -19.60 8.40
CA LYS A 398 6.23 -18.18 8.67
C LYS A 398 7.43 -17.58 9.41
N SER A 399 8.65 -17.96 9.00
CA SER A 399 9.88 -17.43 9.56
C SER A 399 9.89 -15.91 9.47
N GLN A 400 10.34 -15.25 10.53
CA GLN A 400 10.41 -13.79 10.61
C GLN A 400 11.82 -13.27 10.35
N MET A 401 12.78 -14.14 10.04
CA MET A 401 14.16 -13.73 9.81
C MET A 401 14.89 -14.66 8.85
N ARG A 402 15.96 -14.13 8.28
CA ARG A 402 16.96 -14.89 7.50
C ARG A 402 18.34 -14.69 8.13
N ILE A 403 19.10 -15.78 8.26
CA ILE A 403 20.46 -15.78 8.81
C ILE A 403 21.42 -16.17 7.69
N VAL A 404 22.43 -15.36 7.41
CA VAL A 404 23.47 -15.65 6.42
C VAL A 404 24.87 -15.31 6.94
N LEU A 405 25.89 -15.90 6.33
CA LEU A 405 27.29 -15.56 6.52
C LEU A 405 27.76 -14.74 5.31
N ASP A 406 28.13 -13.50 5.48
CA ASP A 406 28.42 -12.62 4.35
C ASP A 406 29.71 -12.96 3.59
N SER A 407 30.64 -13.72 4.19
CA SER A 407 31.83 -14.23 3.51
C SER A 407 31.58 -15.38 2.53
N GLN A 408 30.40 -15.98 2.56
CA GLN A 408 30.04 -17.10 1.71
C GLN A 408 29.25 -16.71 0.45
N LEU A 409 29.06 -15.41 0.25
CA LEU A 409 28.32 -14.87 -0.88
C LEU A 409 29.28 -14.62 -2.04
N HIS A 410 29.00 -15.22 -3.18
CA HIS A 410 29.85 -15.23 -4.37
C HIS A 410 29.46 -14.14 -5.37
N ARG A 411 29.45 -12.89 -4.95
CA ARG A 411 28.90 -11.75 -5.69
C ARG A 411 29.46 -11.48 -7.08
N ALA A 412 30.55 -12.12 -7.49
CA ALA A 412 31.30 -11.68 -8.67
C ALA A 412 31.82 -12.77 -9.59
N ASP A 413 31.50 -14.05 -9.38
CA ASP A 413 31.93 -15.09 -10.30
C ASP A 413 30.78 -15.53 -11.22
N PRO A 414 30.75 -15.05 -12.50
CA PRO A 414 29.68 -15.39 -13.43
C PRO A 414 29.58 -16.89 -13.73
N GLU A 415 30.65 -17.63 -13.61
CA GLU A 415 30.64 -19.08 -13.87
C GLU A 415 29.96 -19.82 -12.72
N VAL A 416 30.20 -19.42 -11.48
CA VAL A 416 29.49 -19.97 -10.30
C VAL A 416 28.01 -19.58 -10.32
N LEU A 417 27.67 -18.41 -10.83
CA LEU A 417 26.29 -17.92 -10.86
C LEU A 417 25.42 -18.64 -11.90
N LYS A 418 25.98 -19.17 -12.97
CA LYS A 418 25.22 -19.82 -14.06
C LYS A 418 24.40 -21.04 -13.63
N ASP A 419 24.85 -21.74 -12.62
CA ASP A 419 24.26 -23.03 -12.21
C ASP A 419 23.26 -22.92 -11.07
N PHE A 420 23.03 -21.72 -10.50
CA PHE A 420 22.21 -21.51 -9.31
C PHE A 420 21.08 -20.52 -9.56
N HIS A 421 19.94 -21.03 -10.00
CA HIS A 421 18.70 -20.24 -10.19
C HIS A 421 17.72 -20.37 -9.02
N THR A 422 18.22 -20.55 -7.80
CA THR A 422 17.36 -20.73 -6.63
C THR A 422 17.48 -19.54 -5.68
N GLY A 423 16.42 -19.27 -4.94
CA GLY A 423 16.44 -18.33 -3.82
C GLY A 423 17.13 -18.87 -2.57
N THR A 424 17.80 -20.02 -2.66
CA THR A 424 18.53 -20.66 -1.56
C THR A 424 20.03 -20.54 -1.78
N LEU A 425 20.76 -20.06 -0.78
CA LEU A 425 22.22 -20.04 -0.80
C LEU A 425 22.76 -21.30 -0.12
N LEU A 426 23.71 -21.94 -0.78
CA LEU A 426 24.47 -23.01 -0.15
C LEU A 426 25.57 -22.39 0.72
N THR A 427 25.69 -22.86 1.96
CA THR A 427 26.76 -22.47 2.88
C THR A 427 27.82 -23.56 2.89
N GLY A 428 29.09 -23.19 2.67
CA GLY A 428 30.24 -24.07 2.82
C GLY A 428 30.95 -23.87 4.17
N PRO A 429 31.99 -24.69 4.47
CA PRO A 429 32.80 -24.48 5.67
C PRO A 429 33.60 -23.18 5.59
N ILE A 430 33.92 -22.61 6.74
CA ILE A 430 34.76 -21.41 6.88
C ILE A 430 36.11 -21.83 7.46
N ALA A 431 37.19 -21.34 6.87
CA ALA A 431 38.53 -21.54 7.46
C ALA A 431 38.62 -20.87 8.85
N ARG A 432 39.24 -21.52 9.78
CA ARG A 432 39.46 -20.98 11.15
C ARG A 432 40.05 -19.57 11.14
N SER A 433 41.01 -19.30 10.25
CA SER A 433 41.65 -17.99 10.09
C SER A 433 40.67 -16.90 9.60
N ALA A 434 39.56 -17.25 8.97
CA ALA A 434 38.57 -16.32 8.44
C ALA A 434 37.46 -15.97 9.45
N THR A 435 37.33 -16.71 10.56
CA THR A 435 36.21 -16.52 11.51
C THR A 435 36.16 -15.10 12.05
N GLY A 436 37.32 -14.51 12.45
CA GLY A 436 37.37 -13.15 12.97
C GLY A 436 37.04 -12.01 11.99
N SER A 437 36.88 -12.35 10.69
CA SER A 437 36.45 -11.40 9.64
C SER A 437 35.07 -11.73 9.07
N THR A 438 34.51 -12.89 9.38
CA THR A 438 33.18 -13.32 8.93
C THR A 438 32.09 -12.75 9.81
N ARG A 439 31.08 -12.16 9.21
CA ARG A 439 29.90 -11.65 9.91
C ARG A 439 28.70 -12.58 9.71
N VAL A 440 28.01 -12.82 10.83
CA VAL A 440 26.63 -13.32 10.81
C VAL A 440 25.74 -12.11 10.54
N VAL A 441 24.94 -12.16 9.51
CA VAL A 441 23.99 -11.13 9.09
C VAL A 441 22.58 -11.68 9.24
N VAL A 442 21.75 -10.96 9.94
CA VAL A 442 20.35 -11.30 10.18
C VAL A 442 19.47 -10.23 9.55
N ASN A 443 18.60 -10.62 8.64
CA ASN A 443 17.49 -9.81 8.19
C ASN A 443 16.27 -10.23 9.03
N LEU A 444 15.83 -9.36 9.94
CA LEU A 444 14.58 -9.51 10.70
C LEU A 444 13.49 -8.79 9.93
N PHE A 445 12.69 -9.51 9.17
CA PHE A 445 11.84 -8.99 8.08
C PHE A 445 10.90 -7.85 8.45
N ASP A 446 10.29 -7.90 9.64
CA ASP A 446 9.40 -6.85 10.17
C ASP A 446 10.06 -6.16 11.40
N GLY A 447 11.38 -6.00 11.34
CA GLY A 447 12.17 -5.40 12.40
C GLY A 447 12.34 -3.89 12.23
N GLY A 448 12.57 -3.19 13.33
CA GLY A 448 12.74 -1.74 13.32
C GLY A 448 13.54 -1.21 14.52
N PRO A 449 13.41 0.09 14.84
CA PRO A 449 14.23 0.74 15.87
C PRO A 449 14.07 0.19 17.29
N LYS A 450 12.95 -0.44 17.62
CA LYS A 450 12.68 -1.01 18.95
C LYS A 450 13.08 -2.48 19.04
N SER A 451 13.34 -3.12 17.91
CA SER A 451 13.73 -4.53 17.87
C SER A 451 15.13 -4.77 18.42
N LYS A 452 15.33 -5.94 19.01
CA LYS A 452 16.62 -6.38 19.56
C LYS A 452 16.95 -7.75 19.03
N VAL A 453 18.19 -7.98 18.60
CA VAL A 453 18.67 -9.26 18.07
C VAL A 453 19.94 -9.66 18.76
N SER A 454 20.04 -10.93 19.14
CA SER A 454 21.25 -11.53 19.70
C SER A 454 21.52 -12.89 19.05
N MET A 455 22.78 -13.31 19.03
CA MET A 455 23.18 -14.64 18.58
C MET A 455 23.95 -15.38 19.67
N ALA A 456 23.90 -16.71 19.64
CA ALA A 456 24.69 -17.59 20.50
C ALA A 456 25.35 -18.69 19.65
N LEU A 457 26.56 -19.12 20.05
CA LEU A 457 27.33 -20.15 19.35
C LEU A 457 27.47 -21.42 20.20
N GLY A 458 27.15 -22.56 19.60
CA GLY A 458 27.35 -23.87 20.21
C GLY A 458 26.47 -24.09 21.44
N GLN A 459 26.98 -24.91 22.39
CA GLN A 459 26.25 -25.31 23.59
C GLN A 459 26.36 -24.31 24.75
N ASP A 460 27.37 -23.46 24.74
CA ASP A 460 27.62 -22.48 25.83
C ASP A 460 26.58 -21.34 25.87
N ASN A 461 25.77 -21.24 24.84
CA ASN A 461 24.59 -20.37 24.70
C ASN A 461 24.74 -18.95 25.28
N LYS A 462 25.97 -18.42 25.37
CA LYS A 462 26.20 -17.06 25.83
C LYS A 462 25.77 -16.10 24.73
N PRO A 463 24.67 -15.33 24.93
CA PRO A 463 24.19 -14.42 23.92
C PRO A 463 25.19 -13.29 23.63
N MET A 464 25.40 -12.98 22.37
CA MET A 464 26.08 -11.80 21.86
C MET A 464 25.07 -10.87 21.24
N GLU A 465 24.99 -9.64 21.67
CA GLU A 465 24.13 -8.64 21.06
C GLU A 465 24.60 -8.33 19.63
N MET A 466 23.66 -8.27 18.68
CA MET A 466 23.93 -7.92 17.30
C MET A 466 23.63 -6.44 17.06
N LYS A 467 24.44 -5.78 16.25
CA LYS A 467 24.27 -4.37 15.93
C LYS A 467 23.33 -4.19 14.75
N ARG A 468 22.29 -3.38 14.92
CA ARG A 468 21.44 -2.92 13.80
C ARG A 468 22.25 -1.99 12.90
N VAL A 469 22.15 -2.19 11.60
CA VAL A 469 22.83 -1.40 10.55
C VAL A 469 21.91 -1.16 9.37
N ILE A 470 22.06 -0.03 8.71
CA ILE A 470 21.39 0.23 7.43
C ILE A 470 22.35 -0.20 6.33
N ARG A 471 21.99 -1.23 5.60
CA ARG A 471 22.77 -1.78 4.48
C ARG A 471 21.89 -2.64 3.59
N ARG A 472 22.35 -2.91 2.38
CA ARG A 472 21.73 -3.92 1.53
C ARG A 472 21.82 -5.31 2.16
N ASP A 473 20.77 -6.11 1.99
CA ASP A 473 20.80 -7.52 2.35
C ASP A 473 21.70 -8.27 1.35
N PRO A 474 22.80 -8.86 1.82
CA PRO A 474 23.70 -9.57 0.93
C PRO A 474 23.07 -10.79 0.26
N PHE A 475 22.01 -11.36 0.83
CA PHE A 475 21.26 -12.44 0.23
C PHE A 475 20.54 -11.98 -1.05
N VAL A 476 19.87 -10.82 -1.00
CA VAL A 476 19.15 -10.27 -2.16
C VAL A 476 20.11 -9.87 -3.26
N ASP A 477 21.23 -9.24 -2.91
CA ASP A 477 22.30 -8.94 -3.87
C ASP A 477 22.73 -10.20 -4.65
N GLU A 478 22.92 -11.31 -3.93
CA GLU A 478 23.31 -12.58 -4.52
C GLU A 478 22.21 -13.21 -5.37
N VAL A 479 20.97 -13.25 -4.86
CA VAL A 479 19.82 -13.82 -5.60
C VAL A 479 19.60 -13.05 -6.90
N TYR A 480 19.64 -11.73 -6.87
CA TYR A 480 19.46 -10.92 -8.07
C TYR A 480 20.62 -11.04 -9.06
N ALA A 481 21.87 -11.17 -8.56
CA ALA A 481 23.02 -11.39 -9.43
C ALA A 481 22.95 -12.73 -10.18
N ARG A 482 22.39 -13.77 -9.55
CA ARG A 482 22.21 -15.09 -10.15
C ARG A 482 21.03 -15.19 -11.11
N ASN A 483 20.07 -14.30 -11.01
CA ASN A 483 18.79 -14.38 -11.71
C ASN A 483 18.49 -13.09 -12.49
N MET A 484 19.49 -12.58 -13.19
CA MET A 484 19.37 -11.35 -13.98
C MET A 484 18.37 -11.45 -15.14
N ASP A 485 18.14 -12.65 -15.65
CA ASP A 485 17.22 -12.95 -16.75
C ASP A 485 15.75 -13.09 -16.30
N THR A 486 15.51 -13.32 -15.02
CA THR A 486 14.15 -13.44 -14.45
C THR A 486 13.76 -12.21 -13.60
N LYS A 487 14.67 -11.28 -13.44
CA LYS A 487 14.50 -10.03 -12.73
C LYS A 487 14.09 -8.92 -13.71
N LYS A 488 13.10 -8.11 -13.36
CA LYS A 488 12.79 -6.92 -14.16
C LYS A 488 13.98 -5.96 -14.17
N PRO A 489 14.26 -5.26 -15.30
CA PRO A 489 15.50 -4.50 -15.47
C PRO A 489 15.74 -3.39 -14.44
N TRP A 490 14.67 -2.80 -13.92
CA TRP A 490 14.74 -1.71 -12.92
C TRP A 490 14.88 -2.20 -11.49
N VAL A 491 14.65 -3.49 -11.21
CA VAL A 491 14.71 -4.04 -9.86
C VAL A 491 16.16 -4.16 -9.39
N ASN A 492 16.44 -3.61 -8.22
CA ASN A 492 17.72 -3.69 -7.54
C ASN A 492 17.49 -3.87 -6.04
N SER A 493 18.52 -4.30 -5.32
CA SER A 493 18.47 -4.29 -3.86
C SER A 493 18.67 -2.88 -3.32
N ASP A 494 17.93 -2.54 -2.27
CA ASP A 494 18.02 -1.27 -1.54
C ASP A 494 18.56 -1.48 -0.12
N PRO A 495 19.13 -0.43 0.50
CA PRO A 495 19.53 -0.52 1.90
C PRO A 495 18.31 -0.80 2.80
N SER A 496 18.36 -1.93 3.49
CA SER A 496 17.37 -2.34 4.49
C SER A 496 17.58 -1.63 5.83
N THR A 497 16.50 -1.27 6.50
CA THR A 497 16.51 -0.68 7.85
C THR A 497 16.44 -1.73 8.96
N HIS A 498 16.33 -3.01 8.63
CA HIS A 498 16.11 -4.12 9.57
C HIS A 498 17.15 -5.25 9.43
N ILE A 499 18.41 -4.85 9.19
CA ILE A 499 19.57 -5.76 9.21
C ILE A 499 20.31 -5.64 10.55
N TRP A 500 20.63 -6.78 11.15
CA TRP A 500 21.54 -6.91 12.28
C TRP A 500 22.78 -7.70 11.90
N GLN A 501 23.91 -7.37 12.49
CA GLN A 501 25.15 -8.09 12.24
C GLN A 501 26.02 -8.22 13.49
N ALA A 502 26.78 -9.31 13.55
CA ALA A 502 27.87 -9.50 14.50
C ALA A 502 29.01 -10.29 13.85
N THR A 503 30.23 -9.99 14.23
CA THR A 503 31.41 -10.76 13.76
C THR A 503 31.59 -12.01 14.61
N LEU A 504 31.91 -13.13 13.97
CA LEU A 504 32.24 -14.35 14.66
C LEU A 504 33.52 -14.18 15.53
N PRO A 505 33.64 -14.89 16.64
CA PRO A 505 34.88 -14.90 17.41
C PRO A 505 36.08 -15.31 16.56
N ALA A 506 37.21 -14.64 16.73
CA ALA A 506 38.42 -14.97 15.98
C ALA A 506 38.97 -16.35 16.42
N ASN A 507 39.51 -17.09 15.45
CA ASN A 507 40.14 -18.38 15.67
C ASN A 507 39.24 -19.41 16.36
N LEU A 508 37.93 -19.44 16.00
CA LEU A 508 37.03 -20.51 16.45
C LEU A 508 37.69 -21.88 16.19
N PRO A 509 37.69 -22.82 17.16
CA PRO A 509 38.18 -24.16 16.93
C PRO A 509 37.50 -24.83 15.74
N GLU A 510 38.20 -25.78 15.13
CA GLU A 510 37.60 -26.65 14.08
C GLU A 510 36.42 -27.42 14.68
N GLY A 511 35.33 -27.49 13.91
CA GLY A 511 34.11 -28.20 14.30
C GLY A 511 32.85 -27.60 13.74
N ALA A 512 31.72 -28.20 14.09
CA ALA A 512 30.40 -27.73 13.73
C ALA A 512 29.73 -26.98 14.91
N TYR A 513 29.18 -25.83 14.63
CA TYR A 513 28.53 -24.96 15.61
C TYR A 513 27.08 -24.68 15.21
N ARG A 514 26.18 -24.78 16.16
CA ARG A 514 24.86 -24.20 15.99
C ARG A 514 24.95 -22.70 16.28
N VAL A 515 24.62 -21.88 15.29
CA VAL A 515 24.41 -20.43 15.46
C VAL A 515 22.93 -20.23 15.70
N THR A 516 22.55 -19.92 16.93
CA THR A 516 21.16 -19.63 17.29
C THR A 516 20.99 -18.12 17.35
N VAL A 517 19.97 -17.58 16.67
CA VAL A 517 19.58 -16.19 16.71
C VAL A 517 18.26 -16.06 17.44
N THR A 518 18.18 -15.10 18.35
CA THR A 518 16.94 -14.72 19.03
C THR A 518 16.68 -13.25 18.82
N ALA A 519 15.44 -12.89 18.50
CA ALA A 519 15.01 -11.53 18.28
C ALA A 519 13.78 -11.21 19.13
N THR A 520 13.69 -9.95 19.57
CA THR A 520 12.44 -9.36 20.06
C THR A 520 12.05 -8.30 19.04
N ASP A 521 10.84 -8.38 18.49
CA ASP A 521 10.34 -7.49 17.44
C ASP A 521 9.84 -6.13 17.99
N GLU A 522 9.31 -5.29 17.10
CA GLU A 522 8.77 -3.95 17.42
C GLU A 522 7.65 -3.97 18.48
N PHE A 523 6.95 -5.10 18.62
CA PHE A 523 5.81 -5.28 19.51
C PHE A 523 6.15 -6.14 20.76
N GLY A 524 7.43 -6.49 20.94
CA GLY A 524 7.91 -7.27 22.10
C GLY A 524 7.72 -8.78 21.97
N ARG A 525 7.38 -9.30 20.80
CA ARG A 525 7.25 -10.74 20.55
C ARG A 525 8.62 -11.36 20.29
N SER A 526 8.81 -12.59 20.75
CA SER A 526 10.08 -13.31 20.59
C SER A 526 10.05 -14.22 19.37
N HIS A 527 11.13 -14.16 18.59
CA HIS A 527 11.39 -15.01 17.43
C HIS A 527 12.73 -15.70 17.60
N ALA A 528 12.88 -16.92 17.11
CA ALA A 528 14.15 -17.63 17.15
C ALA A 528 14.34 -18.46 15.87
N ASP A 529 15.55 -18.48 15.36
CA ASP A 529 15.97 -19.31 14.24
C ASP A 529 17.43 -19.72 14.41
N TRP A 530 17.93 -20.63 13.59
CA TRP A 530 19.28 -21.12 13.69
C TRP A 530 19.85 -21.63 12.37
N MET A 531 21.17 -21.64 12.27
CA MET A 531 21.92 -22.27 11.18
C MET A 531 23.08 -23.10 11.71
N VAL A 532 23.62 -23.98 10.88
CA VAL A 532 24.86 -24.71 11.15
C VAL A 532 26.03 -23.94 10.55
N LEU A 533 27.05 -23.69 11.35
CA LEU A 533 28.34 -23.16 10.93
C LEU A 533 29.37 -24.27 11.06
N GLU A 534 30.10 -24.58 9.98
CA GLU A 534 31.25 -25.49 9.97
C GLU A 534 32.54 -24.67 9.87
N VAL A 535 33.48 -24.95 10.77
CA VAL A 535 34.83 -24.35 10.79
C VAL A 535 35.84 -25.42 10.50
N THR A 536 36.71 -25.20 9.51
CA THR A 536 37.81 -26.08 9.14
C THR A 536 39.16 -25.49 9.48
N GLY A 537 40.19 -26.33 9.53
CA GLY A 537 41.56 -26.01 9.90
C GLY A 537 42.29 -25.04 8.99
#